data_87883cfb7927f110223e5c67fecaec67
#
_entry.id   87883cfb7927f110223e5c67fecaec67
#
_cell.length_a   1.000
_cell.length_b   1.000
_cell.length_c   1.000
_cell.angle_alpha   90.00
_cell.angle_beta   90.00
_cell.angle_gamma   90.00
#
_symmetry.space_group_name_H-M   'P 1'
#
loop_
_entity.id
_entity.type
_entity.pdbx_description
1 polymer ?
#
loop_
_entity_poly.entity_id
_entity_poly.type
_entity_poly.pdbx_seq_one_letter_code
_entity_poly.pdbx_strand_id
1 'polypeptide(L)'
;MIKIKCFHGGASFNAVGINFDRLDSKNEIIRADVTDAWFKPAPNVINALSEHLSWLLKNSPPTNSEGLVNTISEARGIPKENLIVGGGSSDLMFAFFPNYKFDSVSILDPMYGEYTHIFENVLKKDIRRIKQKPEAGFKINVNELVQGCAGSDMLAIVNPNSPTGVYLTKIEVKELLSKIPKETILFIDETYIDYVGRAESVEALVVNYPNLVVLKSMSKVYALSGARVGYLAAHSTVIDMIKPFIPPWSVGLIGQVAGIEALKSEDYYLEKISKTNELRKEFVARLQGLPGARVYPGCANFILIGIKETGKLAQDVCEELIQKNIYIRNATSMSSQFNQDFIRVAVKDEKSNDKIYLALKEVLEN
;
A
#
# COMPACT_ATOMS: atom_id res chain seq x y z
N MET A 1 15.03 3.74 23.78
CA MET A 1 13.95 3.62 22.79
C MET A 1 14.28 2.46 21.85
N ILE A 2 13.43 1.45 21.76
CA ILE A 2 13.59 0.34 20.82
C ILE A 2 13.38 0.94 19.43
N LYS A 3 14.45 1.02 18.60
CA LYS A 3 14.31 1.42 17.20
C LYS A 3 13.43 0.38 16.51
N ILE A 4 12.23 0.78 16.09
CA ILE A 4 11.33 -0.08 15.34
C ILE A 4 12.04 -0.38 14.01
N LYS A 5 12.50 -1.61 13.83
CA LYS A 5 12.98 -2.09 12.53
C LYS A 5 11.75 -2.21 11.62
N CYS A 6 11.77 -1.54 10.46
CA CYS A 6 10.79 -1.80 9.43
C CYS A 6 11.05 -3.21 8.87
N PHE A 7 10.16 -4.15 9.19
CA PHE A 7 10.17 -5.45 8.55
C PHE A 7 9.18 -5.42 7.39
N HIS A 8 9.61 -5.81 6.21
CA HIS A 8 8.73 -6.03 5.07
C HIS A 8 8.21 -7.48 5.06
N GLY A 9 7.09 -7.72 4.35
CA GLY A 9 6.68 -9.08 4.00
C GLY A 9 7.66 -9.69 2.98
N GLY A 10 7.37 -10.92 2.56
CA GLY A 10 8.18 -11.62 1.56
C GLY A 10 9.00 -12.78 2.13
N ALA A 11 8.77 -13.17 3.38
CA ALA A 11 9.38 -14.35 3.98
C ALA A 11 9.12 -15.64 3.16
N SER A 12 8.03 -15.66 2.40
CA SER A 12 7.68 -16.74 1.47
C SER A 12 8.72 -17.01 0.38
N PHE A 13 9.60 -16.04 0.05
CA PHE A 13 10.70 -16.29 -0.88
C PHE A 13 11.74 -17.27 -0.36
N ASN A 14 11.83 -17.49 0.96
CA ASN A 14 12.68 -18.55 1.52
C ASN A 14 12.23 -19.94 1.07
N ALA A 15 10.93 -20.15 0.86
CA ALA A 15 10.39 -21.43 0.40
C ALA A 15 10.64 -21.69 -1.09
N VAL A 16 10.65 -20.65 -1.93
CA VAL A 16 10.96 -20.79 -3.38
C VAL A 16 12.45 -20.71 -3.69
N GLY A 17 13.30 -20.56 -2.68
CA GLY A 17 14.75 -20.38 -2.80
C GLY A 17 15.14 -18.94 -3.14
N ILE A 18 16.16 -18.42 -2.43
CA ILE A 18 16.65 -17.05 -2.63
C ILE A 18 17.17 -16.85 -4.07
N ASN A 19 17.71 -17.90 -4.67
CA ASN A 19 18.21 -17.90 -6.04
C ASN A 19 17.13 -18.28 -7.08
N PHE A 20 15.86 -18.34 -6.66
CA PHE A 20 14.74 -18.76 -7.51
C PHE A 20 14.86 -20.18 -8.09
N ASP A 21 15.59 -21.03 -7.43
CA ASP A 21 15.88 -22.42 -7.85
C ASP A 21 14.71 -23.40 -7.63
N ARG A 22 13.71 -22.99 -6.82
CA ARG A 22 12.50 -23.76 -6.51
C ARG A 22 11.21 -22.99 -6.88
N LEU A 23 11.20 -22.29 -8.02
CA LEU A 23 10.03 -21.52 -8.45
C LEU A 23 8.75 -22.37 -8.61
N ASP A 24 8.87 -23.66 -8.88
CA ASP A 24 7.72 -24.56 -9.01
C ASP A 24 6.96 -24.72 -7.68
N SER A 25 7.64 -24.56 -6.54
CA SER A 25 7.00 -24.57 -5.21
C SER A 25 6.09 -23.36 -4.94
N LYS A 26 6.10 -22.33 -5.80
CA LYS A 26 5.26 -21.12 -5.63
C LYS A 26 3.76 -21.42 -5.50
N ASN A 27 3.28 -22.52 -6.08
CA ASN A 27 1.88 -22.91 -6.05
C ASN A 27 1.48 -23.64 -4.74
N GLU A 28 2.46 -24.06 -3.93
CA GLU A 28 2.25 -24.73 -2.66
C GLU A 28 2.16 -23.74 -1.48
N ILE A 29 2.44 -22.46 -1.75
CA ILE A 29 2.60 -21.42 -0.75
C ILE A 29 1.43 -20.44 -0.83
N ILE A 30 0.85 -20.11 0.32
CA ILE A 30 -0.12 -19.03 0.44
C ILE A 30 0.57 -17.77 0.97
N ARG A 31 0.76 -16.78 0.08
CA ARG A 31 1.44 -15.51 0.37
C ARG A 31 0.42 -14.46 0.80
N ALA A 32 0.08 -14.42 2.08
CA ALA A 32 -0.83 -13.45 2.67
C ALA A 32 -0.13 -12.45 3.62
N ASP A 33 1.19 -12.47 3.71
CA ASP A 33 2.06 -11.53 4.43
C ASP A 33 2.22 -10.20 3.69
N VAL A 34 2.22 -10.25 2.35
CA VAL A 34 2.18 -9.11 1.46
C VAL A 34 0.78 -8.94 0.85
N THR A 35 0.39 -7.71 0.59
CA THR A 35 -0.94 -7.38 0.05
C THR A 35 -0.99 -7.46 -1.48
N ASP A 36 -0.22 -8.38 -2.08
CA ASP A 36 -0.27 -8.61 -3.51
C ASP A 36 -1.63 -9.16 -3.92
N ALA A 37 -2.10 -8.76 -5.10
CA ALA A 37 -3.36 -9.21 -5.66
C ALA A 37 -3.42 -10.76 -5.75
N TRP A 38 -4.61 -11.33 -5.52
CA TRP A 38 -4.85 -12.76 -5.67
C TRP A 38 -5.04 -13.19 -7.13
N PHE A 39 -5.37 -12.23 -7.98
CA PHE A 39 -5.59 -12.42 -9.42
C PHE A 39 -4.35 -12.09 -10.24
N LYS A 40 -4.31 -12.57 -11.48
CA LYS A 40 -3.25 -12.28 -12.44
C LYS A 40 -3.39 -10.87 -13.02
N PRO A 41 -2.32 -10.26 -13.57
CA PRO A 41 -2.45 -9.10 -14.44
C PRO A 41 -3.44 -9.35 -15.58
N ALA A 42 -4.04 -8.29 -16.13
CA ALA A 42 -4.97 -8.40 -17.25
C ALA A 42 -4.34 -9.17 -18.43
N PRO A 43 -5.14 -9.92 -19.21
CA PRO A 43 -4.62 -10.69 -20.35
C PRO A 43 -3.81 -9.84 -21.33
N ASN A 44 -4.23 -8.60 -21.61
CA ASN A 44 -3.50 -7.67 -22.48
C ASN A 44 -2.10 -7.37 -21.96
N VAL A 45 -1.92 -7.22 -20.65
CA VAL A 45 -0.60 -7.03 -20.02
C VAL A 45 0.30 -8.23 -20.28
N ILE A 46 -0.22 -9.43 -20.02
CA ILE A 46 0.55 -10.67 -20.21
C ILE A 46 0.92 -10.87 -21.68
N ASN A 47 -0.02 -10.65 -22.59
CA ASN A 47 0.18 -10.83 -24.01
C ASN A 47 1.24 -9.87 -24.55
N ALA A 48 1.10 -8.56 -24.24
CA ALA A 48 2.08 -7.55 -24.68
C ALA A 48 3.50 -7.82 -24.15
N LEU A 49 3.63 -8.24 -22.89
CA LEU A 49 4.93 -8.60 -22.32
C LEU A 49 5.49 -9.87 -22.98
N SER A 50 4.68 -10.90 -23.17
CA SER A 50 5.14 -12.18 -23.73
C SER A 50 5.57 -12.04 -25.18
N GLU A 51 4.82 -11.31 -25.99
CA GLU A 51 5.09 -11.08 -27.41
C GLU A 51 6.42 -10.34 -27.62
N HIS A 52 6.73 -9.37 -26.75
CA HIS A 52 7.87 -8.48 -26.93
C HIS A 52 8.99 -8.67 -25.90
N LEU A 53 8.96 -9.72 -25.07
CA LEU A 53 9.84 -9.88 -23.90
C LEU A 53 11.31 -9.73 -24.23
N SER A 54 11.80 -10.38 -25.31
CA SER A 54 13.19 -10.32 -25.72
C SER A 54 13.64 -8.89 -26.07
N TRP A 55 12.77 -8.14 -26.75
CA TRP A 55 13.03 -6.74 -27.10
C TRP A 55 12.98 -5.84 -25.86
N LEU A 56 12.00 -6.03 -24.97
CA LEU A 56 11.84 -5.26 -23.73
C LEU A 56 13.02 -5.43 -22.78
N LEU A 57 13.62 -6.62 -22.73
CA LEU A 57 14.81 -6.89 -21.91
C LEU A 57 16.10 -6.29 -22.50
N LYS A 58 16.19 -6.19 -23.83
CA LYS A 58 17.40 -5.77 -24.53
C LYS A 58 17.57 -4.25 -24.62
N ASN A 59 16.49 -3.48 -24.58
CA ASN A 59 16.51 -2.06 -24.92
C ASN A 59 16.30 -1.17 -23.68
N SER A 60 16.91 0.02 -23.70
CA SER A 60 16.65 1.06 -22.70
C SER A 60 15.29 1.71 -22.92
N PRO A 61 14.57 2.08 -21.83
CA PRO A 61 13.27 2.74 -21.93
C PRO A 61 13.39 4.21 -22.38
N PRO A 62 12.27 4.87 -22.74
CA PRO A 62 12.17 6.33 -22.81
C PRO A 62 12.59 6.96 -21.48
N THR A 63 13.37 8.05 -21.55
CA THR A 63 14.06 8.65 -20.39
C THR A 63 13.11 9.04 -19.25
N ASN A 64 11.96 9.65 -19.57
CA ASN A 64 10.99 10.14 -18.61
C ASN A 64 9.67 9.34 -18.65
N SER A 65 9.66 8.17 -19.26
CA SER A 65 8.47 7.30 -19.35
C SER A 65 7.24 8.00 -19.96
N GLU A 66 7.44 8.84 -20.97
CA GLU A 66 6.44 9.75 -21.54
C GLU A 66 5.14 9.04 -21.95
N GLY A 67 5.24 7.83 -22.52
CA GLY A 67 4.08 7.01 -22.89
C GLY A 67 3.22 6.63 -21.67
N LEU A 68 3.87 6.24 -20.57
CA LEU A 68 3.17 5.90 -19.32
C LEU A 68 2.54 7.13 -18.68
N VAL A 69 3.26 8.27 -18.62
CA VAL A 69 2.73 9.54 -18.10
C VAL A 69 1.51 9.98 -18.91
N ASN A 70 1.56 9.90 -20.25
CA ASN A 70 0.43 10.22 -21.13
C ASN A 70 -0.79 9.36 -20.80
N THR A 71 -0.59 8.04 -20.68
CA THR A 71 -1.68 7.10 -20.39
C THR A 71 -2.28 7.34 -19.00
N ILE A 72 -1.46 7.65 -17.99
CA ILE A 72 -1.95 8.02 -16.65
C ILE A 72 -2.77 9.32 -16.73
N SER A 73 -2.24 10.34 -17.41
CA SER A 73 -2.90 11.64 -17.60
C SER A 73 -4.30 11.47 -18.21
N GLU A 74 -4.42 10.70 -19.28
CA GLU A 74 -5.68 10.41 -19.96
C GLU A 74 -6.63 9.59 -19.07
N ALA A 75 -6.15 8.52 -18.45
CA ALA A 75 -6.97 7.63 -17.62
C ALA A 75 -7.45 8.28 -16.32
N ARG A 76 -6.73 9.27 -15.79
CA ARG A 76 -7.01 9.92 -14.50
C ARG A 76 -7.54 11.36 -14.63
N GLY A 77 -7.48 11.94 -15.82
CA GLY A 77 -7.88 13.32 -16.05
C GLY A 77 -6.99 14.34 -15.32
N ILE A 78 -5.69 14.04 -15.20
CA ILE A 78 -4.70 14.89 -14.52
C ILE A 78 -3.72 15.41 -15.57
N PRO A 79 -3.42 16.72 -15.63
CA PRO A 79 -2.42 17.26 -16.55
C PRO A 79 -1.04 16.60 -16.35
N LYS A 80 -0.29 16.39 -17.43
CA LYS A 80 1.01 15.70 -17.40
C LYS A 80 2.04 16.38 -16.52
N GLU A 81 2.02 17.69 -16.47
CA GLU A 81 2.86 18.52 -15.60
C GLU A 81 2.60 18.33 -14.10
N ASN A 82 1.48 17.68 -13.76
CA ASN A 82 1.11 17.32 -12.39
C ASN A 82 1.46 15.86 -12.02
N LEU A 83 2.17 15.16 -12.91
CA LEU A 83 2.49 13.73 -12.76
C LEU A 83 3.98 13.45 -12.87
N ILE A 84 4.46 12.53 -12.05
CA ILE A 84 5.78 11.92 -12.19
C ILE A 84 5.71 10.44 -11.87
N VAL A 85 6.38 9.59 -12.66
CA VAL A 85 6.42 8.14 -12.48
C VAL A 85 7.75 7.70 -11.90
N GLY A 86 7.75 6.56 -11.21
CA GLY A 86 8.97 5.99 -10.61
C GLY A 86 8.90 4.47 -10.50
N GLY A 87 9.99 3.86 -10.11
CA GLY A 87 10.20 2.43 -9.92
C GLY A 87 9.40 1.84 -8.73
N GLY A 88 8.10 2.15 -8.69
CA GLY A 88 7.18 1.86 -7.59
C GLY A 88 7.05 3.03 -6.60
N SER A 89 6.06 2.94 -5.70
CA SER A 89 5.82 3.99 -4.70
C SER A 89 7.03 4.23 -3.78
N SER A 90 7.79 3.20 -3.44
CA SER A 90 8.98 3.35 -2.59
C SER A 90 10.06 4.23 -3.23
N ASP A 91 10.33 4.05 -4.53
CA ASP A 91 11.26 4.90 -5.28
C ASP A 91 10.85 6.38 -5.19
N LEU A 92 9.57 6.67 -5.41
CA LEU A 92 9.02 8.02 -5.32
C LEU A 92 9.06 8.59 -3.89
N MET A 93 8.85 7.77 -2.86
CA MET A 93 8.99 8.21 -1.45
C MET A 93 10.44 8.61 -1.14
N PHE A 94 11.41 7.80 -1.58
CA PHE A 94 12.84 8.08 -1.39
C PHE A 94 13.34 9.24 -2.26
N ALA A 95 12.69 9.54 -3.38
CA ALA A 95 12.95 10.75 -4.15
C ALA A 95 12.30 11.99 -3.51
N PHE A 96 11.06 11.88 -3.01
CA PHE A 96 10.30 13.01 -2.48
C PHE A 96 10.81 13.48 -1.12
N PHE A 97 10.77 12.61 -0.10
CA PHE A 97 10.98 13.03 1.29
C PHE A 97 12.37 13.62 1.59
N PRO A 98 13.49 13.09 1.08
CA PRO A 98 14.80 13.71 1.31
C PRO A 98 14.99 15.07 0.62
N ASN A 99 14.22 15.32 -0.45
CA ASN A 99 14.40 16.49 -1.30
C ASN A 99 13.30 17.54 -1.13
N TYR A 100 12.23 17.22 -0.40
CA TYR A 100 11.24 18.20 0.04
C TYR A 100 11.66 18.82 1.38
N LYS A 101 11.67 20.15 1.48
CA LYS A 101 12.08 20.85 2.71
C LYS A 101 10.96 20.79 3.75
N PHE A 102 11.17 20.10 4.85
CA PHE A 102 10.33 20.10 6.05
C PHE A 102 11.19 19.76 7.27
N ASP A 103 10.80 20.25 8.45
CA ASP A 103 11.49 19.95 9.71
C ASP A 103 10.68 19.04 10.61
N SER A 104 9.36 19.11 10.50
CA SER A 104 8.43 18.37 11.35
C SER A 104 7.38 17.62 10.53
N VAL A 105 7.05 16.39 10.95
CA VAL A 105 6.07 15.53 10.29
C VAL A 105 5.14 14.88 11.29
N SER A 106 3.84 14.88 10.96
CA SER A 106 2.82 14.07 11.65
C SER A 106 2.42 12.89 10.81
N ILE A 107 2.22 11.74 11.44
CA ILE A 107 1.73 10.51 10.80
C ILE A 107 0.63 9.86 11.64
N LEU A 108 -0.18 8.98 11.02
CA LEU A 108 -1.07 8.09 11.74
C LEU A 108 -0.28 7.02 12.52
N ASP A 109 -0.83 6.53 13.61
CA ASP A 109 -0.33 5.35 14.32
C ASP A 109 -1.53 4.48 14.75
N PRO A 110 -1.72 3.29 14.17
CA PRO A 110 -0.81 2.56 13.28
C PRO A 110 -0.75 3.10 11.84
N MET A 111 0.37 2.87 11.16
CA MET A 111 0.55 3.15 9.73
C MET A 111 1.60 2.24 9.10
N TYR A 112 1.69 2.23 7.76
CA TYR A 112 2.70 1.48 7.01
C TYR A 112 4.12 1.85 7.46
N GLY A 113 4.89 0.84 7.86
CA GLY A 113 6.17 1.03 8.55
C GLY A 113 7.26 1.74 7.76
N GLU A 114 7.16 1.81 6.42
CA GLU A 114 8.12 2.50 5.57
C GLU A 114 8.18 4.00 5.87
N TYR A 115 7.05 4.62 6.20
CA TYR A 115 7.02 6.04 6.61
C TYR A 115 7.85 6.28 7.87
N THR A 116 7.66 5.43 8.90
CA THR A 116 8.50 5.47 10.09
C THR A 116 9.98 5.25 9.74
N HIS A 117 10.28 4.28 8.87
CA HIS A 117 11.64 4.00 8.46
C HIS A 117 12.29 5.21 7.78
N ILE A 118 11.62 5.82 6.82
CA ILE A 118 12.14 6.99 6.09
C ILE A 118 12.36 8.15 7.06
N PHE A 119 11.36 8.52 7.85
CA PHE A 119 11.47 9.72 8.69
C PHE A 119 12.44 9.53 9.86
N GLU A 120 12.35 8.43 10.61
CA GLU A 120 13.19 8.22 11.79
C GLU A 120 14.59 7.69 11.46
N ASN A 121 14.69 6.71 10.53
CA ASN A 121 15.94 6.01 10.30
C ASN A 121 16.77 6.61 9.16
N VAL A 122 16.14 7.13 8.11
CA VAL A 122 16.85 7.73 6.96
C VAL A 122 17.06 9.23 7.21
N LEU A 123 15.98 9.97 7.46
CA LEU A 123 16.03 11.44 7.59
C LEU A 123 16.32 11.95 8.98
N LYS A 124 16.27 11.09 10.01
CA LYS A 124 16.50 11.43 11.42
C LYS A 124 15.57 12.55 11.92
N LYS A 125 14.33 12.58 11.42
CA LYS A 125 13.29 13.52 11.84
C LYS A 125 12.50 12.96 13.02
N ASP A 126 12.04 13.86 13.90
CA ASP A 126 11.07 13.52 14.93
C ASP A 126 9.68 13.42 14.32
N ILE A 127 9.00 12.29 14.63
CA ILE A 127 7.65 12.04 14.15
C ILE A 127 6.64 12.32 15.27
N ARG A 128 5.65 13.15 14.99
CA ARG A 128 4.47 13.25 15.81
C ARG A 128 3.45 12.18 15.36
N ARG A 129 3.07 11.27 16.29
CA ARG A 129 2.18 10.17 16.01
C ARG A 129 0.76 10.49 16.46
N ILE A 130 -0.19 10.49 15.52
CA ILE A 130 -1.62 10.67 15.77
C ILE A 130 -2.22 9.28 15.98
N LYS A 131 -2.42 8.91 17.26
CA LYS A 131 -2.82 7.56 17.66
C LYS A 131 -4.30 7.30 17.38
N GLN A 132 -4.61 6.25 16.60
CA GLN A 132 -5.95 5.70 16.47
C GLN A 132 -6.15 4.58 17.50
N LYS A 133 -7.34 4.52 18.07
CA LYS A 133 -7.67 3.59 19.16
C LYS A 133 -8.27 2.29 18.61
N PRO A 134 -7.75 1.11 19.02
CA PRO A 134 -8.33 -0.19 18.63
C PRO A 134 -9.79 -0.32 19.06
N GLU A 135 -10.16 0.21 20.25
CA GLU A 135 -11.52 0.16 20.80
C GLU A 135 -12.53 0.89 19.91
N ALA A 136 -12.08 1.96 19.24
CA ALA A 136 -12.85 2.74 18.26
C ALA A 136 -12.74 2.18 16.83
N GLY A 137 -12.18 0.98 16.64
CA GLY A 137 -11.96 0.39 15.31
C GLY A 137 -10.94 1.15 14.46
N PHE A 138 -10.01 1.86 15.08
CA PHE A 138 -9.00 2.71 14.42
C PHE A 138 -9.60 3.84 13.57
N LYS A 139 -10.80 4.29 13.89
CA LYS A 139 -11.47 5.35 13.15
C LYS A 139 -10.59 6.60 13.06
N ILE A 140 -10.52 7.17 11.86
CA ILE A 140 -9.83 8.44 11.61
C ILE A 140 -10.84 9.58 11.73
N ASN A 141 -10.47 10.65 12.46
CA ASN A 141 -11.30 11.83 12.67
C ASN A 141 -10.55 13.07 12.15
N VAL A 142 -11.21 13.85 11.28
CA VAL A 142 -10.62 15.05 10.68
C VAL A 142 -10.16 16.06 11.73
N ASN A 143 -10.96 16.30 12.78
CA ASN A 143 -10.57 17.27 13.81
C ASN A 143 -9.36 16.78 14.64
N GLU A 144 -9.26 15.47 14.89
CA GLU A 144 -8.08 14.88 15.54
C GLU A 144 -6.84 14.99 14.66
N LEU A 145 -6.98 14.84 13.33
CA LEU A 145 -5.88 15.07 12.39
C LEU A 145 -5.42 16.51 12.40
N VAL A 146 -6.36 17.46 12.33
CA VAL A 146 -6.05 18.92 12.38
C VAL A 146 -5.31 19.28 13.66
N GLN A 147 -5.80 18.82 14.83
CA GLN A 147 -5.14 19.05 16.11
C GLN A 147 -3.79 18.35 16.20
N GLY A 148 -3.72 17.10 15.74
CA GLY A 148 -2.51 16.29 15.80
C GLY A 148 -1.39 16.78 14.89
N CYS A 149 -1.71 17.42 13.76
CA CYS A 149 -0.71 17.98 12.85
C CYS A 149 -0.44 19.49 13.08
N ALA A 150 -1.07 20.10 14.08
CA ALA A 150 -0.85 21.53 14.36
C ALA A 150 0.63 21.85 14.60
N GLY A 151 1.20 22.76 13.81
CA GLY A 151 2.62 23.13 13.84
C GLY A 151 3.55 22.12 13.18
N SER A 152 3.03 21.13 12.44
CA SER A 152 3.83 20.28 11.56
C SER A 152 3.86 20.83 10.14
N ASP A 153 5.02 20.73 9.50
CA ASP A 153 5.19 21.14 8.09
C ASP A 153 4.53 20.14 7.13
N MET A 154 4.38 18.90 7.59
CA MET A 154 3.77 17.82 6.79
C MET A 154 2.87 16.93 7.64
N LEU A 155 1.73 16.55 7.07
CA LEU A 155 0.91 15.45 7.52
C LEU A 155 0.97 14.34 6.45
N ALA A 156 1.55 13.19 6.78
CA ALA A 156 1.60 12.04 5.89
C ALA A 156 0.63 10.96 6.36
N ILE A 157 -0.29 10.54 5.49
CA ILE A 157 -1.29 9.50 5.78
C ILE A 157 -1.37 8.49 4.64
N VAL A 158 -1.76 7.26 4.95
CA VAL A 158 -2.13 6.23 3.97
C VAL A 158 -3.65 6.12 3.96
N ASN A 159 -4.26 6.24 2.78
CA ASN A 159 -5.72 6.28 2.63
C ASN A 159 -6.20 5.39 1.47
N PRO A 160 -6.80 4.25 1.72
CA PRO A 160 -7.08 3.57 2.99
C PRO A 160 -5.82 3.20 3.78
N ASN A 161 -5.89 3.34 5.11
CA ASN A 161 -4.74 3.14 5.97
C ASN A 161 -4.30 1.66 6.06
N SER A 162 -3.03 1.41 5.97
CA SER A 162 -2.43 0.10 6.25
C SER A 162 -1.72 0.15 7.61
N PRO A 163 -2.05 -0.74 8.59
CA PRO A 163 -2.72 -2.03 8.42
C PRO A 163 -4.22 -2.06 8.73
N THR A 164 -4.88 -0.94 9.05
CA THR A 164 -6.25 -0.93 9.60
C THR A 164 -7.34 -1.06 8.54
N GLY A 165 -7.06 -0.63 7.31
CA GLY A 165 -8.03 -0.60 6.22
C GLY A 165 -9.12 0.47 6.37
N VAL A 166 -9.05 1.34 7.37
CA VAL A 166 -9.97 2.49 7.49
C VAL A 166 -9.55 3.61 6.53
N TYR A 167 -10.51 4.44 6.11
CA TYR A 167 -10.22 5.51 5.18
C TYR A 167 -11.00 6.79 5.49
N LEU A 168 -10.48 7.89 4.97
CA LEU A 168 -11.16 9.16 4.85
C LEU A 168 -11.82 9.25 3.48
N THR A 169 -13.08 9.64 3.44
CA THR A 169 -13.78 9.94 2.20
C THR A 169 -13.17 11.17 1.50
N LYS A 170 -13.40 11.30 0.21
CA LYS A 170 -12.98 12.49 -0.54
C LYS A 170 -13.51 13.79 0.07
N ILE A 171 -14.71 13.75 0.67
CA ILE A 171 -15.31 14.91 1.36
C ILE A 171 -14.49 15.24 2.61
N GLU A 172 -14.15 14.24 3.42
CA GLU A 172 -13.35 14.42 4.64
C GLU A 172 -11.92 14.90 4.33
N VAL A 173 -11.31 14.43 3.22
CA VAL A 173 -10.01 14.94 2.78
C VAL A 173 -10.10 16.40 2.35
N LYS A 174 -11.16 16.82 1.64
CA LYS A 174 -11.39 18.23 1.31
C LYS A 174 -11.60 19.09 2.56
N GLU A 175 -12.33 18.57 3.54
CA GLU A 175 -12.52 19.22 4.84
C GLU A 175 -11.15 19.39 5.55
N LEU A 176 -10.34 18.32 5.59
CA LEU A 176 -8.98 18.38 6.15
C LEU A 176 -8.13 19.45 5.48
N LEU A 177 -8.07 19.47 4.14
CA LEU A 177 -7.35 20.48 3.36
C LEU A 177 -7.83 21.91 3.63
N SER A 178 -9.10 22.09 3.94
CA SER A 178 -9.65 23.42 4.29
C SER A 178 -9.29 23.90 5.68
N LYS A 179 -8.94 22.99 6.59
CA LYS A 179 -8.68 23.25 8.02
C LYS A 179 -7.21 23.31 8.39
N ILE A 180 -6.34 22.61 7.63
CA ILE A 180 -4.89 22.68 7.86
C ILE A 180 -4.30 23.95 7.25
N PRO A 181 -3.18 24.49 7.79
CA PRO A 181 -2.47 25.60 7.18
C PRO A 181 -2.09 25.30 5.73
N LYS A 182 -2.10 26.30 4.86
CA LYS A 182 -1.73 26.13 3.44
C LYS A 182 -0.26 25.76 3.25
N GLU A 183 0.55 26.06 4.21
CA GLU A 183 1.98 25.74 4.27
C GLU A 183 2.21 24.28 4.67
N THR A 184 1.26 23.65 5.36
CA THR A 184 1.34 22.25 5.74
C THR A 184 1.04 21.36 4.53
N ILE A 185 2.01 20.54 4.13
CA ILE A 185 1.81 19.56 3.07
C ILE A 185 0.97 18.39 3.59
N LEU A 186 -0.09 18.08 2.86
CA LEU A 186 -0.85 16.85 3.02
C LEU A 186 -0.34 15.82 2.00
N PHE A 187 0.46 14.85 2.47
CA PHE A 187 0.92 13.73 1.67
C PHE A 187 0.00 12.54 1.90
N ILE A 188 -0.68 12.08 0.85
CA ILE A 188 -1.64 10.96 0.90
C ILE A 188 -1.14 9.82 0.03
N ASP A 189 -0.94 8.64 0.63
CA ASP A 189 -0.69 7.40 -0.11
C ASP A 189 -2.02 6.69 -0.39
N GLU A 190 -2.42 6.71 -1.65
CA GLU A 190 -3.65 6.09 -2.15
C GLU A 190 -3.41 4.70 -2.78
N THR A 191 -2.45 3.94 -2.30
CA THR A 191 -2.15 2.59 -2.82
C THR A 191 -3.39 1.67 -2.86
N TYR A 192 -4.38 1.88 -2.01
CA TYR A 192 -5.55 1.00 -1.86
C TYR A 192 -6.90 1.66 -2.18
N ILE A 193 -6.92 2.92 -2.60
CA ILE A 193 -8.18 3.68 -2.73
C ILE A 193 -9.14 3.07 -3.77
N ASP A 194 -8.62 2.45 -4.82
CA ASP A 194 -9.45 1.85 -5.86
C ASP A 194 -10.33 0.69 -5.32
N TYR A 195 -9.97 0.05 -4.19
CA TYR A 195 -10.83 -0.94 -3.50
C TYR A 195 -12.07 -0.31 -2.85
N VAL A 196 -12.02 0.98 -2.54
CA VAL A 196 -13.19 1.77 -2.10
C VAL A 196 -13.99 2.23 -3.31
N GLY A 197 -13.28 2.75 -4.30
CA GLY A 197 -13.83 3.25 -5.54
C GLY A 197 -12.99 4.42 -6.07
N ARG A 198 -12.75 4.46 -7.36
CA ARG A 198 -11.96 5.52 -8.00
C ARG A 198 -12.51 6.94 -7.73
N ALA A 199 -13.82 7.08 -7.57
CA ALA A 199 -14.46 8.36 -7.26
C ALA A 199 -13.99 8.98 -5.93
N GLU A 200 -13.52 8.14 -4.99
CA GLU A 200 -12.99 8.58 -3.70
C GLU A 200 -11.53 9.06 -3.77
N SER A 201 -10.81 8.81 -4.88
CA SER A 201 -9.46 9.33 -5.06
C SER A 201 -9.44 10.85 -5.08
N VAL A 202 -8.44 11.43 -4.43
CA VAL A 202 -8.20 12.88 -4.40
C VAL A 202 -7.09 13.32 -5.35
N GLU A 203 -6.52 12.40 -6.13
CA GLU A 203 -5.39 12.68 -7.03
C GLU A 203 -5.66 13.82 -8.01
N ALA A 204 -6.89 13.96 -8.54
CA ALA A 204 -7.24 15.06 -9.44
C ALA A 204 -7.35 16.43 -8.73
N LEU A 205 -7.39 16.48 -7.40
CA LEU A 205 -7.47 17.73 -6.65
C LEU A 205 -6.13 18.49 -6.61
N VAL A 206 -5.02 17.82 -6.91
CA VAL A 206 -3.67 18.42 -6.84
C VAL A 206 -3.50 19.66 -7.71
N VAL A 207 -4.29 19.80 -8.76
CA VAL A 207 -4.30 20.99 -9.63
C VAL A 207 -4.73 22.25 -8.87
N ASN A 208 -5.66 22.09 -7.91
CA ASN A 208 -6.26 23.19 -7.17
C ASN A 208 -5.74 23.33 -5.73
N TYR A 209 -4.96 22.36 -5.24
CA TYR A 209 -4.42 22.32 -3.89
C TYR A 209 -2.90 22.16 -3.94
N PRO A 210 -2.13 23.27 -3.97
CA PRO A 210 -0.65 23.21 -4.07
C PRO A 210 0.03 22.47 -2.91
N ASN A 211 -0.66 22.35 -1.79
CA ASN A 211 -0.20 21.62 -0.61
C ASN A 211 -0.69 20.16 -0.54
N LEU A 212 -1.27 19.62 -1.62
CA LEU A 212 -1.66 18.21 -1.71
C LEU A 212 -0.69 17.44 -2.59
N VAL A 213 -0.19 16.32 -2.06
CA VAL A 213 0.64 15.35 -2.78
C VAL A 213 0.01 13.99 -2.65
N VAL A 214 -0.24 13.31 -3.76
CA VAL A 214 -0.89 11.98 -3.79
C VAL A 214 0.05 10.96 -4.41
N LEU A 215 0.39 9.93 -3.64
CA LEU A 215 1.19 8.80 -4.08
C LEU A 215 0.30 7.65 -4.50
N LYS A 216 0.59 7.05 -5.65
CA LYS A 216 -0.15 5.92 -6.21
C LYS A 216 0.79 4.76 -6.50
N SER A 217 0.35 3.55 -6.20
CA SER A 217 1.06 2.32 -6.52
C SER A 217 0.24 1.47 -7.48
N MET A 218 0.85 1.01 -8.56
CA MET A 218 0.21 0.05 -9.46
C MET A 218 0.40 -1.41 -9.01
N SER A 219 1.10 -1.62 -7.91
CA SER A 219 1.44 -2.96 -7.40
C SER A 219 0.22 -3.77 -6.98
N LYS A 220 -0.73 -3.16 -6.24
CA LYS A 220 -1.76 -3.90 -5.50
C LYS A 220 -3.05 -4.05 -6.28
N VAL A 221 -3.50 -2.96 -6.89
CA VAL A 221 -4.76 -2.90 -7.65
C VAL A 221 -4.61 -3.54 -9.03
N TYR A 222 -3.43 -3.38 -9.66
CA TYR A 222 -3.18 -3.87 -11.02
C TYR A 222 -2.40 -5.19 -11.08
N ALA A 223 -2.15 -5.84 -9.93
CA ALA A 223 -1.34 -7.06 -9.85
C ALA A 223 0.07 -6.90 -10.45
N LEU A 224 0.67 -5.72 -10.33
CA LEU A 224 1.96 -5.36 -10.93
C LEU A 224 3.08 -5.20 -9.89
N SER A 225 3.01 -5.90 -8.76
CA SER A 225 4.01 -5.78 -7.68
C SER A 225 5.43 -6.04 -8.17
N GLY A 226 5.63 -7.01 -9.06
CA GLY A 226 6.94 -7.33 -9.65
C GLY A 226 7.38 -6.38 -10.77
N ALA A 227 6.46 -5.64 -11.40
CA ALA A 227 6.77 -4.71 -12.48
C ALA A 227 7.36 -3.37 -11.99
N ARG A 228 7.22 -3.07 -10.68
CA ARG A 228 7.76 -1.88 -10.03
C ARG A 228 7.31 -0.58 -10.71
N VAL A 229 6.02 -0.28 -10.66
CA VAL A 229 5.42 0.94 -11.22
C VAL A 229 4.62 1.67 -10.17
N GLY A 230 4.83 2.98 -10.07
CA GLY A 230 4.05 3.91 -9.29
C GLY A 230 4.10 5.31 -9.88
N TYR A 231 3.26 6.19 -9.40
CA TYR A 231 3.31 7.60 -9.76
C TYR A 231 2.95 8.49 -8.58
N LEU A 232 3.38 9.73 -8.66
CA LEU A 232 3.03 10.79 -7.74
C LEU A 232 2.30 11.86 -8.52
N ALA A 233 1.16 12.28 -8.00
CA ALA A 233 0.40 13.42 -8.49
C ALA A 233 0.54 14.58 -7.48
N ALA A 234 0.91 15.77 -7.98
CA ALA A 234 1.06 16.97 -7.16
C ALA A 234 0.89 18.22 -8.03
N HIS A 235 0.86 19.38 -7.42
CA HIS A 235 0.92 20.63 -8.17
C HIS A 235 2.22 20.69 -9.00
N SER A 236 2.17 21.28 -10.20
CA SER A 236 3.31 21.28 -11.14
C SER A 236 4.59 21.83 -10.53
N THR A 237 4.52 22.83 -9.65
CA THR A 237 5.70 23.36 -8.94
C THR A 237 6.37 22.32 -8.03
N VAL A 238 5.60 21.41 -7.43
CA VAL A 238 6.13 20.30 -6.62
C VAL A 238 6.75 19.25 -7.53
N ILE A 239 6.11 18.96 -8.67
CA ILE A 239 6.66 18.01 -9.67
C ILE A 239 7.99 18.53 -10.21
N ASP A 240 8.06 19.80 -10.61
CA ASP A 240 9.29 20.41 -11.13
C ASP A 240 10.43 20.37 -10.10
N MET A 241 10.12 20.55 -8.81
CA MET A 241 11.10 20.48 -7.74
C MET A 241 11.64 19.06 -7.55
N ILE A 242 10.79 18.02 -7.67
CA ILE A 242 11.18 16.61 -7.42
C ILE A 242 11.79 15.95 -8.65
N LYS A 243 11.41 16.38 -9.85
CA LYS A 243 11.84 15.79 -11.12
C LYS A 243 13.36 15.59 -11.24
N PRO A 244 14.23 16.51 -10.82
CA PRO A 244 15.68 16.31 -10.87
C PRO A 244 16.22 15.15 -10.04
N PHE A 245 15.44 14.67 -9.06
CA PHE A 245 15.81 13.59 -8.15
C PHE A 245 15.25 12.21 -8.57
N ILE A 246 14.50 12.17 -9.65
CA ILE A 246 14.08 10.90 -10.28
C ILE A 246 15.15 10.49 -11.28
N PRO A 247 15.80 9.34 -11.12
CA PRO A 247 16.81 8.88 -12.05
C PRO A 247 16.22 8.73 -13.47
N PRO A 248 17.00 9.06 -14.52
CA PRO A 248 16.63 8.65 -15.87
C PRO A 248 16.36 7.16 -15.92
N TRP A 249 15.37 6.74 -16.69
CA TRP A 249 15.00 5.32 -16.83
C TRP A 249 14.56 4.62 -15.54
N SER A 250 14.08 5.35 -14.56
CA SER A 250 13.61 4.79 -13.27
C SER A 250 12.55 3.69 -13.42
N VAL A 251 11.73 3.76 -14.47
CA VAL A 251 10.76 2.71 -14.82
C VAL A 251 11.23 1.96 -16.06
N GLY A 252 11.61 0.70 -15.90
CA GLY A 252 12.02 -0.16 -17.01
C GLY A 252 10.91 -0.42 -18.02
N LEU A 253 11.25 -0.84 -19.27
CA LEU A 253 10.27 -1.10 -20.33
C LEU A 253 9.19 -2.08 -19.94
N ILE A 254 9.52 -3.14 -19.20
CA ILE A 254 8.53 -4.10 -18.68
C ILE A 254 7.50 -3.38 -17.83
N GLY A 255 7.93 -2.51 -16.92
CA GLY A 255 7.05 -1.72 -16.06
C GLY A 255 6.19 -0.73 -16.85
N GLN A 256 6.77 -0.02 -17.81
CA GLN A 256 6.04 0.95 -18.64
C GLN A 256 4.95 0.27 -19.48
N VAL A 257 5.28 -0.80 -20.20
CA VAL A 257 4.32 -1.55 -21.02
C VAL A 257 3.23 -2.17 -20.12
N ALA A 258 3.62 -2.80 -19.01
CA ALA A 258 2.66 -3.35 -18.07
C ALA A 258 1.69 -2.30 -17.50
N GLY A 259 2.20 -1.13 -17.12
CA GLY A 259 1.41 -0.03 -16.61
C GLY A 259 0.43 0.53 -17.64
N ILE A 260 0.89 0.75 -18.88
CA ILE A 260 0.08 1.23 -19.99
C ILE A 260 -1.07 0.26 -20.30
N GLU A 261 -0.76 -1.02 -20.48
CA GLU A 261 -1.76 -2.03 -20.82
C GLU A 261 -2.73 -2.32 -19.64
N ALA A 262 -2.25 -2.19 -18.41
CA ALA A 262 -3.12 -2.28 -17.24
C ALA A 262 -4.15 -1.13 -17.19
N LEU A 263 -3.73 0.10 -17.46
CA LEU A 263 -4.64 1.27 -17.48
C LEU A 263 -5.69 1.17 -18.59
N LYS A 264 -5.36 0.56 -19.73
CA LYS A 264 -6.28 0.29 -20.83
C LYS A 264 -7.26 -0.86 -20.54
N SER A 265 -7.01 -1.67 -19.52
CA SER A 265 -7.81 -2.85 -19.16
C SER A 265 -8.72 -2.58 -17.97
N GLU A 266 -9.36 -1.40 -17.91
CA GLU A 266 -10.14 -0.93 -16.77
C GLU A 266 -11.22 -1.90 -16.31
N ASP A 267 -12.06 -2.39 -17.23
CA ASP A 267 -13.18 -3.29 -16.91
C ASP A 267 -12.72 -4.57 -16.20
N TYR A 268 -11.58 -5.12 -16.63
CA TYR A 268 -10.98 -6.29 -15.97
C TYR A 268 -10.67 -5.99 -14.49
N TYR A 269 -10.03 -4.86 -14.22
CA TYR A 269 -9.65 -4.52 -12.84
C TYR A 269 -10.85 -4.13 -11.98
N LEU A 270 -11.85 -3.47 -12.54
CA LEU A 270 -13.12 -3.19 -11.83
C LEU A 270 -13.81 -4.48 -11.40
N GLU A 271 -13.89 -5.50 -12.28
CA GLU A 271 -14.40 -6.83 -11.93
C GLU A 271 -13.58 -7.47 -10.80
N LYS A 272 -12.23 -7.42 -10.87
CA LYS A 272 -11.37 -8.02 -9.84
C LYS A 272 -11.44 -7.28 -8.51
N ILE A 273 -11.59 -5.96 -8.51
CA ILE A 273 -11.83 -5.15 -7.31
C ILE A 273 -13.16 -5.55 -6.66
N SER A 274 -14.24 -5.63 -7.44
CA SER A 274 -15.55 -6.07 -6.95
C SER A 274 -15.46 -7.45 -6.31
N LYS A 275 -14.83 -8.41 -6.99
CA LYS A 275 -14.66 -9.77 -6.45
C LYS A 275 -13.78 -9.78 -5.20
N THR A 276 -12.74 -8.96 -5.13
CA THR A 276 -11.92 -8.84 -3.92
C THR A 276 -12.73 -8.33 -2.74
N ASN A 277 -13.65 -7.39 -2.97
CA ASN A 277 -14.54 -6.86 -1.94
C ASN A 277 -15.55 -7.91 -1.44
N GLU A 278 -16.05 -8.77 -2.32
CA GLU A 278 -16.90 -9.92 -1.95
C GLU A 278 -16.09 -10.90 -1.08
N LEU A 279 -14.94 -11.37 -1.59
CA LEU A 279 -14.05 -12.29 -0.88
C LEU A 279 -13.64 -11.74 0.49
N ARG A 280 -13.39 -10.42 0.61
CA ARG A 280 -13.10 -9.80 1.90
C ARG A 280 -14.28 -9.91 2.86
N LYS A 281 -15.51 -9.61 2.41
CA LYS A 281 -16.72 -9.69 3.26
C LYS A 281 -16.94 -11.11 3.77
N GLU A 282 -16.85 -12.11 2.90
CA GLU A 282 -16.98 -13.52 3.24
C GLU A 282 -15.89 -13.96 4.22
N PHE A 283 -14.64 -13.56 3.96
CA PHE A 283 -13.51 -13.92 4.80
C PHE A 283 -13.60 -13.25 6.19
N VAL A 284 -14.01 -11.98 6.27
CA VAL A 284 -14.28 -11.28 7.54
C VAL A 284 -15.34 -12.02 8.34
N ALA A 285 -16.46 -12.40 7.73
CA ALA A 285 -17.55 -13.11 8.43
C ALA A 285 -17.05 -14.43 9.06
N ARG A 286 -16.17 -15.14 8.39
CA ARG A 286 -15.55 -16.37 8.92
C ARG A 286 -14.55 -16.08 10.04
N LEU A 287 -13.66 -15.11 9.85
CA LEU A 287 -12.64 -14.73 10.83
C LEU A 287 -13.25 -14.24 12.14
N GLN A 288 -14.44 -13.58 12.10
CA GLN A 288 -15.17 -13.17 13.29
C GLN A 288 -15.60 -14.34 14.19
N GLY A 289 -15.64 -15.56 13.65
CA GLY A 289 -15.89 -16.78 14.43
C GLY A 289 -14.65 -17.37 15.11
N LEU A 290 -13.47 -16.77 14.96
CA LEU A 290 -12.25 -17.24 15.64
C LEU A 290 -12.28 -16.87 17.13
N PRO A 291 -12.05 -17.82 18.04
CA PRO A 291 -12.08 -17.57 19.48
C PRO A 291 -10.96 -16.59 19.87
N GLY A 292 -11.30 -15.60 20.70
CA GLY A 292 -10.34 -14.62 21.21
C GLY A 292 -9.79 -13.64 20.16
N ALA A 293 -10.25 -13.70 18.90
CA ALA A 293 -9.83 -12.79 17.85
C ALA A 293 -10.78 -11.61 17.67
N ARG A 294 -10.24 -10.40 17.54
CA ARG A 294 -10.98 -9.19 17.19
C ARG A 294 -10.66 -8.78 15.78
N VAL A 295 -11.61 -8.88 14.86
CA VAL A 295 -11.43 -8.60 13.44
C VAL A 295 -11.74 -7.14 13.12
N TYR A 296 -10.84 -6.48 12.39
CA TYR A 296 -11.00 -5.13 11.87
C TYR A 296 -11.12 -5.22 10.34
N PRO A 297 -12.35 -5.16 9.80
CA PRO A 297 -12.61 -5.56 8.42
C PRO A 297 -11.96 -4.67 7.36
N GLY A 298 -11.84 -3.36 7.63
CA GLY A 298 -11.27 -2.41 6.68
C GLY A 298 -11.98 -2.39 5.32
N CYS A 299 -11.40 -1.69 4.33
CA CYS A 299 -11.92 -1.61 2.97
C CYS A 299 -10.89 -1.97 1.88
N ALA A 300 -9.65 -2.30 2.25
CA ALA A 300 -8.58 -2.72 1.33
C ALA A 300 -8.54 -4.24 1.13
N ASN A 301 -7.57 -4.74 0.38
CA ASN A 301 -7.39 -6.18 0.14
C ASN A 301 -6.65 -6.91 1.28
N PHE A 302 -6.85 -6.48 2.51
CA PHE A 302 -6.31 -7.12 3.71
C PHE A 302 -7.22 -6.88 4.91
N ILE A 303 -7.01 -7.65 5.97
CA ILE A 303 -7.77 -7.64 7.21
C ILE A 303 -6.77 -7.59 8.37
N LEU A 304 -6.97 -6.67 9.31
CA LEU A 304 -6.23 -6.62 10.57
C LEU A 304 -6.99 -7.44 11.63
N ILE A 305 -6.27 -8.23 12.41
CA ILE A 305 -6.83 -9.11 13.45
C ILE A 305 -6.04 -8.87 14.73
N GLY A 306 -6.73 -8.48 15.80
CA GLY A 306 -6.22 -8.48 17.16
C GLY A 306 -6.39 -9.87 17.77
N ILE A 307 -5.32 -10.39 18.39
CA ILE A 307 -5.28 -11.74 18.96
C ILE A 307 -4.96 -11.74 20.45
N LYS A 308 -5.06 -10.60 21.11
CA LYS A 308 -4.71 -10.44 22.53
C LYS A 308 -5.40 -11.45 23.46
N GLU A 309 -6.69 -11.66 23.25
CA GLU A 309 -7.52 -12.53 24.11
C GLU A 309 -7.25 -14.03 23.87
N THR A 310 -6.47 -14.38 22.87
CA THR A 310 -6.02 -15.79 22.63
C THR A 310 -4.83 -16.17 23.49
N GLY A 311 -4.12 -15.21 24.07
CA GLY A 311 -2.88 -15.43 24.81
C GLY A 311 -1.65 -15.75 23.93
N LYS A 312 -1.82 -15.82 22.61
CA LYS A 312 -0.75 -16.06 21.64
C LYS A 312 -0.05 -14.77 21.23
N LEU A 313 1.24 -14.83 20.92
CA LEU A 313 1.98 -13.74 20.31
C LEU A 313 1.89 -13.79 18.78
N ALA A 314 1.83 -12.64 18.14
CA ALA A 314 1.76 -12.55 16.67
C ALA A 314 2.94 -13.25 15.97
N GLN A 315 4.12 -13.27 16.61
CA GLN A 315 5.29 -13.97 16.10
C GLN A 315 5.06 -15.49 16.07
N ASP A 316 4.56 -16.05 17.16
CA ASP A 316 4.36 -17.49 17.29
C ASP A 316 3.30 -17.98 16.30
N VAL A 317 2.19 -17.23 16.18
CA VAL A 317 1.13 -17.50 15.18
C VAL A 317 1.69 -17.50 13.75
N CYS A 318 2.54 -16.53 13.42
CA CYS A 318 3.17 -16.49 12.09
C CYS A 318 4.10 -17.69 11.87
N GLU A 319 4.89 -18.09 12.86
CA GLU A 319 5.83 -19.23 12.77
C GLU A 319 5.10 -20.56 12.64
N GLU A 320 4.02 -20.77 13.38
CA GLU A 320 3.19 -21.99 13.28
C GLU A 320 2.53 -22.09 11.88
N LEU A 321 2.06 -20.98 11.32
CA LEU A 321 1.47 -20.95 9.98
C LEU A 321 2.48 -21.18 8.86
N ILE A 322 3.74 -20.74 9.03
CA ILE A 322 4.81 -21.01 8.08
C ILE A 322 5.04 -22.52 7.93
N GLN A 323 4.91 -23.31 9.00
CA GLN A 323 5.01 -24.79 8.93
C GLN A 323 3.90 -25.43 8.06
N LYS A 324 2.82 -24.68 7.83
CA LYS A 324 1.70 -25.06 6.95
C LYS A 324 1.79 -24.40 5.56
N ASN A 325 2.94 -23.82 5.19
CA ASN A 325 3.15 -23.03 3.96
C ASN A 325 2.22 -21.82 3.83
N ILE A 326 1.74 -21.26 4.95
CA ILE A 326 0.89 -20.08 5.01
C ILE A 326 1.68 -18.95 5.64
N TYR A 327 1.84 -17.87 4.89
CA TYR A 327 2.59 -16.68 5.29
C TYR A 327 1.63 -15.53 5.54
N ILE A 328 1.55 -15.08 6.79
CA ILE A 328 0.78 -13.89 7.20
C ILE A 328 1.72 -12.84 7.81
N ARG A 329 1.22 -11.65 8.00
CA ARG A 329 2.03 -10.52 8.49
C ARG A 329 1.92 -10.36 9.99
N ASN A 330 3.04 -10.47 10.73
CA ASN A 330 3.14 -9.89 12.06
C ASN A 330 3.09 -8.35 11.95
N ALA A 331 2.07 -7.73 12.51
CA ALA A 331 1.83 -6.28 12.39
C ALA A 331 2.51 -5.45 13.48
N THR A 332 3.21 -6.05 14.43
CA THR A 332 3.82 -5.38 15.60
C THR A 332 4.65 -4.15 15.22
N SER A 333 5.42 -4.23 14.12
CA SER A 333 6.26 -3.11 13.66
C SER A 333 5.50 -1.95 13.01
N MET A 334 4.17 -2.04 12.86
CA MET A 334 3.35 -1.02 12.20
C MET A 334 2.76 -0.01 13.17
N SER A 335 2.95 -0.21 14.48
CA SER A 335 2.44 0.72 15.50
C SER A 335 3.28 0.68 16.76
N SER A 336 3.41 1.82 17.41
CA SER A 336 3.94 1.91 18.76
C SER A 336 3.00 1.32 19.83
N GLN A 337 1.75 1.04 19.45
CA GLN A 337 0.69 0.53 20.34
C GLN A 337 0.49 -0.99 20.19
N PHE A 338 1.11 -1.64 19.20
CA PHE A 338 0.97 -3.06 18.94
C PHE A 338 1.99 -3.87 19.76
N ASN A 339 1.52 -4.53 20.82
CA ASN A 339 2.35 -5.30 21.76
C ASN A 339 2.45 -6.78 21.35
N GLN A 340 2.72 -7.08 20.07
CA GLN A 340 2.65 -8.43 19.47
C GLN A 340 1.25 -9.06 19.50
N ASP A 341 0.21 -8.23 19.56
CA ASP A 341 -1.19 -8.65 19.67
C ASP A 341 -1.93 -8.55 18.33
N PHE A 342 -1.23 -8.21 17.23
CA PHE A 342 -1.87 -7.95 15.94
C PHE A 342 -1.18 -8.67 14.79
N ILE A 343 -2.01 -9.31 13.96
CA ILE A 343 -1.62 -9.91 12.69
C ILE A 343 -2.42 -9.24 11.55
N ARG A 344 -1.85 -9.19 10.35
CA ARG A 344 -2.55 -8.75 9.15
C ARG A 344 -2.52 -9.85 8.10
N VAL A 345 -3.66 -10.11 7.49
CA VAL A 345 -3.84 -11.15 6.46
C VAL A 345 -4.33 -10.51 5.18
N ALA A 346 -3.65 -10.75 4.07
CA ALA A 346 -4.14 -10.34 2.76
C ALA A 346 -5.30 -11.23 2.30
N VAL A 347 -6.30 -10.60 1.67
CA VAL A 347 -7.41 -11.31 1.03
C VAL A 347 -6.90 -12.03 -0.22
N LYS A 348 -7.19 -13.32 -0.32
CA LYS A 348 -6.83 -14.20 -1.44
C LYS A 348 -8.10 -14.74 -2.12
N ASP A 349 -7.92 -15.68 -3.05
CA ASP A 349 -9.04 -16.44 -3.57
C ASP A 349 -9.74 -17.25 -2.46
N GLU A 350 -10.97 -17.70 -2.74
CA GLU A 350 -11.82 -18.41 -1.78
C GLU A 350 -11.11 -19.61 -1.14
N LYS A 351 -10.50 -20.47 -1.95
CA LYS A 351 -9.80 -21.67 -1.48
C LYS A 351 -8.63 -21.34 -0.57
N SER A 352 -7.88 -20.29 -0.89
CA SER A 352 -6.75 -19.82 -0.08
C SER A 352 -7.24 -19.18 1.23
N ASN A 353 -8.31 -18.38 1.19
CA ASN A 353 -8.92 -17.79 2.38
C ASN A 353 -9.45 -18.88 3.33
N ASP A 354 -10.04 -19.95 2.79
CA ASP A 354 -10.51 -21.12 3.55
C ASP A 354 -9.36 -21.81 4.29
N LYS A 355 -8.26 -22.06 3.59
CA LYS A 355 -7.06 -22.67 4.19
C LYS A 355 -6.47 -21.80 5.28
N ILE A 356 -6.40 -20.48 5.05
CA ILE A 356 -5.90 -19.53 6.07
C ILE A 356 -6.80 -19.58 7.31
N TYR A 357 -8.13 -19.53 7.11
CA TYR A 357 -9.08 -19.58 8.22
C TYR A 357 -8.93 -20.85 9.05
N LEU A 358 -8.91 -22.03 8.41
CA LEU A 358 -8.79 -23.30 9.11
C LEU A 358 -7.47 -23.42 9.89
N ALA A 359 -6.37 -22.97 9.28
CA ALA A 359 -5.07 -22.96 9.93
C ALA A 359 -4.99 -21.98 11.09
N LEU A 360 -5.55 -20.77 10.95
CA LEU A 360 -5.67 -19.80 12.05
C LEU A 360 -6.51 -20.35 13.18
N LYS A 361 -7.64 -20.99 12.87
CA LYS A 361 -8.50 -21.60 13.88
C LYS A 361 -7.74 -22.63 14.70
N GLU A 362 -7.06 -23.57 14.04
CA GLU A 362 -6.25 -24.59 14.69
C GLU A 362 -5.16 -23.97 15.58
N VAL A 363 -4.44 -22.97 15.07
CA VAL A 363 -3.33 -22.31 15.80
C VAL A 363 -3.83 -21.52 17.00
N LEU A 364 -5.00 -20.88 16.93
CA LEU A 364 -5.53 -20.04 18.01
C LEU A 364 -6.33 -20.83 19.06
N GLU A 365 -6.77 -22.06 18.75
CA GLU A 365 -7.48 -22.96 19.69
C GLU A 365 -6.54 -23.85 20.51
N ASN A 366 -5.29 -24.06 20.06
CA ASN A 366 -4.25 -24.84 20.76
C ASN A 366 -3.36 -23.94 21.63
#